data_8f662467032412a69d374ac298ced57f
#
_entry.id   8f662467032412a69d374ac298ced57f
#
_cell.length_a   1.000
_cell.length_b   1.000
_cell.length_c   1.000
_cell.angle_alpha   90.00
_cell.angle_beta   90.00
_cell.angle_gamma   90.00
#
_symmetry.space_group_name_H-M   'P 1'
#
loop_
_entity.id
_entity.type
_entity.pdbx_description
1 polymer ?
#
loop_
_entity_poly.entity_id
_entity_poly.type
_entity_poly.pdbx_seq_one_letter_code
_entity_poly.pdbx_strand_id
1 'polypeptide(L)'
;MNQQTDKAILVVSFGTSYEASRKATIEKIEQDIRNAFQDHRIYRAWTSKFIISILKKRDNYTVPTVKEALEQMITDGIREVVVQPTHILDGIENNIMKEEVLSYKESFDKIAFGTPLLADSKDESQAINAVTTEFSDLKETEALVFMGHGTTHQVNTVYAGLDQKFKESAHANVFIGTVEVDPAIHDLVKEVTSFQPSKIYVTPFMIVAGNHAHNDMAGDSPDSWVCQFENAGFEVCPIIKGLGEYPGIRRMYVEHAQKAIDSMK
;
A
#
# COMPACT_ATOMS: atom_id res chain seq x y z
N MET A 1 -5.63 33.64 -20.08
CA MET A 1 -4.37 32.92 -19.84
C MET A 1 -4.60 32.07 -18.60
N ASN A 2 -4.70 30.75 -18.75
CA ASN A 2 -4.69 29.87 -17.59
C ASN A 2 -3.30 30.03 -16.95
N GLN A 3 -3.20 30.68 -15.79
CA GLN A 3 -1.99 30.63 -15.00
C GLN A 3 -1.75 29.17 -14.65
N GLN A 4 -0.70 28.60 -15.23
CA GLN A 4 -0.28 27.25 -14.91
C GLN A 4 0.12 27.27 -13.44
N THR A 5 -0.54 26.45 -12.61
CA THR A 5 -0.26 26.39 -11.17
C THR A 5 1.20 25.97 -10.93
N ASP A 6 1.84 26.59 -9.96
CA ASP A 6 3.19 26.28 -9.47
C ASP A 6 3.16 25.27 -8.29
N LYS A 7 1.96 24.73 -7.99
CA LYS A 7 1.74 23.73 -6.94
C LYS A 7 1.61 22.34 -7.52
N ALA A 8 2.21 21.37 -6.87
CA ALA A 8 2.13 19.98 -7.30
C ALA A 8 2.01 19.00 -6.15
N ILE A 9 1.43 17.83 -6.45
CA ILE A 9 1.49 16.65 -5.59
C ILE A 9 2.29 15.58 -6.34
N LEU A 10 3.39 15.13 -5.76
CA LEU A 10 4.17 14.00 -6.22
C LEU A 10 3.65 12.74 -5.51
N VAL A 11 2.94 11.88 -6.23
CA VAL A 11 2.50 10.59 -5.71
C VAL A 11 3.62 9.58 -5.91
N VAL A 12 4.14 9.02 -4.81
CA VAL A 12 5.27 8.10 -4.82
C VAL A 12 4.82 6.71 -4.41
N SER A 13 4.99 5.74 -5.31
CA SER A 13 4.66 4.33 -5.08
C SER A 13 5.90 3.45 -5.18
N PHE A 14 5.88 2.27 -4.54
CA PHE A 14 6.91 1.25 -4.81
C PHE A 14 6.87 0.81 -6.27
N GLY A 15 5.68 0.60 -6.80
CA GLY A 15 5.42 0.14 -8.15
C GLY A 15 5.02 -1.33 -8.23
N THR A 16 4.57 -1.75 -9.40
CA THR A 16 4.26 -3.16 -9.72
C THR A 16 4.47 -3.44 -11.20
N SER A 17 4.94 -4.64 -11.52
CA SER A 17 5.08 -5.11 -12.90
C SER A 17 3.79 -5.72 -13.48
N TYR A 18 2.74 -5.83 -12.68
CA TYR A 18 1.42 -6.35 -13.07
C TYR A 18 0.52 -5.21 -13.51
N GLU A 19 0.26 -5.12 -14.81
CA GLU A 19 -0.49 -4.01 -15.41
C GLU A 19 -1.92 -3.89 -14.85
N ALA A 20 -2.63 -5.02 -14.73
CA ALA A 20 -3.99 -5.03 -14.19
C ALA A 20 -4.03 -4.49 -12.75
N SER A 21 -3.11 -4.95 -11.90
CA SER A 21 -3.00 -4.49 -10.51
C SER A 21 -2.62 -3.00 -10.45
N ARG A 22 -1.67 -2.53 -11.28
CA ARG A 22 -1.31 -1.11 -11.37
C ARG A 22 -2.53 -0.24 -11.66
N LYS A 23 -3.31 -0.61 -12.70
CA LYS A 23 -4.51 0.13 -13.11
C LYS A 23 -5.60 0.14 -12.05
N ALA A 24 -5.77 -0.98 -11.34
CA ALA A 24 -6.79 -1.12 -10.32
C ALA A 24 -6.42 -0.42 -8.99
N THR A 25 -5.14 -0.16 -8.74
CA THR A 25 -4.62 0.33 -7.45
C THR A 25 -3.92 1.68 -7.58
N ILE A 26 -2.64 1.71 -7.98
CA ILE A 26 -1.81 2.93 -8.03
C ILE A 26 -2.48 4.01 -8.87
N GLU A 27 -2.94 3.67 -10.07
CA GLU A 27 -3.58 4.65 -10.96
C GLU A 27 -4.93 5.16 -10.42
N LYS A 28 -5.63 4.35 -9.61
CA LYS A 28 -6.85 4.78 -8.93
C LYS A 28 -6.55 5.73 -7.77
N ILE A 29 -5.51 5.47 -6.97
CA ILE A 29 -5.06 6.38 -5.92
C ILE A 29 -4.69 7.74 -6.54
N GLU A 30 -3.88 7.73 -7.60
CA GLU A 30 -3.49 8.95 -8.31
C GLU A 30 -4.68 9.70 -8.90
N GLN A 31 -5.67 8.96 -9.43
CA GLN A 31 -6.88 9.56 -9.97
C GLN A 31 -7.74 10.19 -8.87
N ASP A 32 -7.88 9.54 -7.71
CA ASP A 32 -8.64 10.10 -6.59
C ASP A 32 -7.95 11.36 -6.03
N ILE A 33 -6.62 11.37 -5.94
CA ILE A 33 -5.83 12.57 -5.57
C ILE A 33 -6.03 13.68 -6.62
N ARG A 34 -5.95 13.38 -7.92
CA ARG A 34 -6.17 14.36 -8.99
C ARG A 34 -7.56 14.96 -8.93
N ASN A 35 -8.57 14.17 -8.65
CA ASN A 35 -9.96 14.63 -8.54
C ASN A 35 -10.17 15.54 -7.32
N ALA A 36 -9.47 15.27 -6.22
CA ALA A 36 -9.57 16.04 -4.99
C ALA A 36 -8.82 17.38 -5.06
N PHE A 37 -7.71 17.45 -5.80
CA PHE A 37 -6.79 18.59 -5.82
C PHE A 37 -6.62 19.17 -7.23
N GLN A 38 -7.68 19.76 -7.78
CA GLN A 38 -7.71 20.28 -9.16
C GLN A 38 -6.82 21.52 -9.37
N ASP A 39 -6.41 22.18 -8.31
CA ASP A 39 -5.47 23.31 -8.30
C ASP A 39 -3.99 22.90 -8.21
N HIS A 40 -3.71 21.58 -8.13
CA HIS A 40 -2.37 21.03 -8.11
C HIS A 40 -2.09 20.20 -9.36
N ARG A 41 -0.85 20.26 -9.86
CA ARG A 41 -0.37 19.31 -10.89
C ARG A 41 0.01 18.00 -10.21
N ILE A 42 -0.41 16.88 -10.78
CA ILE A 42 -0.12 15.56 -10.22
C ILE A 42 1.01 14.90 -10.99
N TYR A 43 2.08 14.58 -10.27
CA TYR A 43 3.24 13.84 -10.77
C TYR A 43 3.27 12.46 -10.14
N ARG A 44 3.86 11.53 -10.88
CA ARG A 44 4.07 10.14 -10.47
C ARG A 44 5.57 9.88 -10.33
N ALA A 45 5.96 9.12 -9.31
CA ALA A 45 7.28 8.49 -9.23
C ALA A 45 7.20 7.11 -8.59
N TRP A 46 8.16 6.25 -8.93
CA TRP A 46 8.31 4.96 -8.27
C TRP A 46 9.68 4.82 -7.64
N THR A 47 9.73 4.08 -6.49
CA THR A 47 10.97 3.84 -5.76
C THR A 47 11.71 2.59 -6.26
N SER A 48 10.99 1.56 -6.73
CA SER A 48 11.61 0.31 -7.20
C SER A 48 12.23 0.43 -8.58
N LYS A 49 13.54 0.71 -8.64
CA LYS A 49 14.32 0.73 -9.88
C LYS A 49 14.25 -0.62 -10.63
N PHE A 50 14.14 -1.72 -9.89
CA PHE A 50 14.00 -3.06 -10.47
C PHE A 50 12.71 -3.19 -11.27
N ILE A 51 11.57 -2.81 -10.69
CA ILE A 51 10.26 -2.85 -11.38
C ILE A 51 10.24 -1.89 -12.57
N ILE A 52 10.77 -0.67 -12.42
CA ILE A 52 10.91 0.28 -13.53
C ILE A 52 11.69 -0.34 -14.68
N SER A 53 12.81 -1.02 -14.38
CA SER A 53 13.63 -1.70 -15.41
C SER A 53 12.89 -2.83 -16.12
N ILE A 54 12.11 -3.64 -15.37
CA ILE A 54 11.27 -4.71 -15.95
C ILE A 54 10.28 -4.12 -16.93
N LEU A 55 9.51 -3.12 -16.52
CA LEU A 55 8.47 -2.50 -17.35
C LEU A 55 9.05 -1.86 -18.61
N LYS A 56 10.19 -1.17 -18.48
CA LYS A 56 10.87 -0.56 -19.61
C LYS A 56 11.31 -1.62 -20.64
N LYS A 57 11.87 -2.75 -20.17
CA LYS A 57 12.37 -3.82 -21.05
C LYS A 57 11.25 -4.65 -21.66
N ARG A 58 10.25 -5.02 -20.86
CA ARG A 58 9.17 -5.93 -21.27
C ARG A 58 8.08 -5.23 -22.08
N ASP A 59 7.66 -4.04 -21.60
CA ASP A 59 6.44 -3.38 -22.07
C ASP A 59 6.72 -2.04 -22.77
N ASN A 60 7.98 -1.60 -22.84
CA ASN A 60 8.38 -0.25 -23.26
C ASN A 60 7.62 0.86 -22.47
N TYR A 61 7.27 0.56 -21.22
CA TYR A 61 6.55 1.47 -20.33
C TYR A 61 7.54 2.13 -19.37
N THR A 62 7.59 3.46 -19.43
CA THR A 62 8.51 4.26 -18.61
C THR A 62 7.77 4.92 -17.46
N VAL A 63 8.31 4.76 -16.24
CA VAL A 63 7.87 5.45 -15.05
C VAL A 63 9.07 6.18 -14.46
N PRO A 64 8.96 7.46 -14.11
CA PRO A 64 10.07 8.19 -13.52
C PRO A 64 10.41 7.68 -12.11
N THR A 65 11.68 7.71 -11.77
CA THR A 65 12.18 7.64 -10.41
C THR A 65 11.81 8.93 -9.66
N VAL A 66 11.96 8.94 -8.33
CA VAL A 66 11.73 10.16 -7.52
C VAL A 66 12.60 11.30 -8.02
N LYS A 67 13.88 11.04 -8.27
CA LYS A 67 14.83 12.01 -8.85
C LYS A 67 14.33 12.59 -10.17
N GLU A 68 14.00 11.75 -11.14
CA GLU A 68 13.55 12.19 -12.48
C GLU A 68 12.25 13.00 -12.41
N ALA A 69 11.34 12.64 -11.50
CA ALA A 69 10.10 13.40 -11.30
C ALA A 69 10.39 14.78 -10.69
N LEU A 70 11.28 14.90 -9.71
CA LEU A 70 11.68 16.18 -9.12
C LEU A 70 12.35 17.08 -10.15
N GLU A 71 13.28 16.56 -10.96
CA GLU A 71 13.95 17.30 -12.03
C GLU A 71 12.94 17.81 -13.08
N GLN A 72 11.93 16.99 -13.41
CA GLN A 72 10.85 17.42 -14.29
C GLN A 72 9.99 18.54 -13.65
N MET A 73 9.66 18.40 -12.37
CA MET A 73 8.89 19.42 -11.64
C MET A 73 9.61 20.77 -11.60
N ILE A 74 10.93 20.76 -11.38
CA ILE A 74 11.76 21.98 -11.42
C ILE A 74 11.71 22.62 -12.83
N THR A 75 11.88 21.79 -13.87
CA THR A 75 11.80 22.25 -15.27
C THR A 75 10.42 22.84 -15.60
N ASP A 76 9.38 22.29 -15.03
CA ASP A 76 7.99 22.71 -15.21
C ASP A 76 7.62 23.95 -14.37
N GLY A 77 8.55 24.50 -13.57
CA GLY A 77 8.38 25.70 -12.76
C GLY A 77 7.55 25.49 -11.50
N ILE A 78 7.49 24.27 -10.98
CA ILE A 78 6.82 23.97 -9.70
C ILE A 78 7.63 24.60 -8.55
N ARG A 79 6.92 25.21 -7.59
CA ARG A 79 7.51 25.88 -6.43
C ARG A 79 7.06 25.28 -5.10
N GLU A 80 5.82 24.83 -5.01
CA GLU A 80 5.26 24.19 -3.80
C GLU A 80 4.97 22.72 -4.10
N VAL A 81 5.53 21.80 -3.31
CA VAL A 81 5.45 20.36 -3.52
C VAL A 81 4.89 19.67 -2.29
N VAL A 82 3.84 18.89 -2.47
CA VAL A 82 3.42 17.86 -1.52
C VAL A 82 3.88 16.51 -2.05
N VAL A 83 4.58 15.73 -1.25
CA VAL A 83 4.99 14.37 -1.57
C VAL A 83 4.08 13.40 -0.83
N GLN A 84 3.23 12.69 -1.56
CA GLN A 84 2.32 11.69 -0.99
C GLN A 84 2.83 10.28 -1.29
N PRO A 85 3.41 9.58 -0.30
CA PRO A 85 3.74 8.17 -0.45
C PRO A 85 2.49 7.31 -0.46
N THR A 86 2.49 6.24 -1.26
CA THR A 86 1.49 5.17 -1.19
C THR A 86 2.01 3.95 -0.41
N HIS A 87 3.09 4.10 0.32
CA HIS A 87 3.60 3.06 1.22
C HIS A 87 2.60 2.78 2.34
N ILE A 88 2.63 1.55 2.89
CA ILE A 88 1.79 1.19 4.03
C ILE A 88 2.41 1.70 5.32
N LEU A 89 3.72 1.56 5.49
CA LEU A 89 4.47 1.86 6.71
C LEU A 89 5.50 2.98 6.50
N ASP A 90 5.82 3.70 7.57
CA ASP A 90 6.95 4.62 7.61
C ASP A 90 8.26 3.82 7.86
N GLY A 91 8.62 3.02 6.87
CA GLY A 91 9.77 2.12 6.89
C GLY A 91 10.93 2.59 6.03
N ILE A 92 11.84 1.66 5.72
CA ILE A 92 13.08 1.90 4.99
C ILE A 92 12.83 2.64 3.66
N GLU A 93 11.89 2.14 2.84
CA GLU A 93 11.58 2.73 1.52
C GLU A 93 11.08 4.17 1.62
N ASN A 94 10.23 4.45 2.63
CA ASN A 94 9.71 5.79 2.85
C ASN A 94 10.81 6.75 3.31
N ASN A 95 11.74 6.29 4.15
CA ASN A 95 12.88 7.09 4.61
C ASN A 95 13.83 7.43 3.45
N ILE A 96 14.19 6.44 2.62
CA ILE A 96 15.04 6.67 1.44
C ILE A 96 14.38 7.69 0.50
N MET A 97 13.09 7.56 0.26
CA MET A 97 12.34 8.52 -0.57
C MET A 97 12.38 9.93 0.02
N LYS A 98 12.16 10.08 1.33
CA LYS A 98 12.22 11.38 2.02
C LYS A 98 13.61 12.02 1.91
N GLU A 99 14.67 11.24 2.10
CA GLU A 99 16.06 11.72 1.97
C GLU A 99 16.34 12.21 0.53
N GLU A 100 15.91 11.45 -0.48
CA GLU A 100 16.06 11.83 -1.88
C GLU A 100 15.32 13.14 -2.18
N VAL A 101 14.07 13.29 -1.74
CA VAL A 101 13.30 14.53 -1.90
C VAL A 101 13.97 15.71 -1.21
N LEU A 102 14.43 15.53 0.04
CA LEU A 102 15.07 16.59 0.82
C LEU A 102 16.41 17.05 0.23
N SER A 103 17.07 16.22 -0.60
CA SER A 103 18.28 16.66 -1.33
C SER A 103 18.00 17.75 -2.36
N TYR A 104 16.72 17.93 -2.76
CA TYR A 104 16.25 18.98 -3.70
C TYR A 104 15.58 20.17 -2.98
N LYS A 105 15.63 20.26 -1.65
CA LYS A 105 14.88 21.26 -0.87
C LYS A 105 15.13 22.71 -1.30
N GLU A 106 16.35 23.05 -1.73
CA GLU A 106 16.71 24.40 -2.18
C GLU A 106 16.09 24.77 -3.56
N SER A 107 15.54 23.80 -4.26
CA SER A 107 14.91 24.00 -5.59
C SER A 107 13.44 24.37 -5.51
N PHE A 108 12.81 24.22 -4.34
CA PHE A 108 11.40 24.50 -4.10
C PHE A 108 11.22 25.51 -2.97
N ASP A 109 10.15 26.28 -3.01
CA ASP A 109 9.82 27.24 -1.95
C ASP A 109 9.26 26.53 -0.71
N LYS A 110 8.45 25.47 -0.94
CA LYS A 110 7.88 24.64 0.12
C LYS A 110 7.85 23.19 -0.28
N ILE A 111 8.17 22.32 0.67
CA ILE A 111 7.98 20.87 0.58
C ILE A 111 7.26 20.40 1.82
N ALA A 112 6.19 19.62 1.63
CA ALA A 112 5.51 18.90 2.71
C ALA A 112 5.35 17.42 2.35
N PHE A 113 5.27 16.57 3.37
CA PHE A 113 5.10 15.14 3.19
C PHE A 113 3.75 14.70 3.76
N GLY A 114 2.97 14.02 2.93
CA GLY A 114 1.88 13.18 3.42
C GLY A 114 2.43 11.95 4.13
N THR A 115 1.60 11.35 4.95
CA THR A 115 1.98 10.14 5.69
C THR A 115 1.71 8.88 4.86
N PRO A 116 2.44 7.76 5.13
CA PRO A 116 2.05 6.42 4.69
C PRO A 116 0.65 6.04 5.21
N LEU A 117 0.12 4.89 4.76
CA LEU A 117 -1.23 4.44 5.12
C LEU A 117 -1.45 4.32 6.62
N LEU A 118 -0.48 3.74 7.33
CA LEU A 118 -0.54 3.47 8.77
C LEU A 118 0.51 4.32 9.50
N ALA A 119 0.20 5.57 9.74
CA ALA A 119 1.10 6.49 10.43
C ALA A 119 0.84 6.56 11.93
N ASP A 120 -0.39 6.32 12.35
CA ASP A 120 -0.80 6.36 13.76
C ASP A 120 -1.97 5.39 14.04
N SER A 121 -2.39 5.30 15.31
CA SER A 121 -3.47 4.42 15.76
C SER A 121 -4.82 4.77 15.13
N LYS A 122 -5.05 6.02 14.74
CA LYS A 122 -6.27 6.44 14.04
C LYS A 122 -6.28 5.90 12.63
N ASP A 123 -5.17 6.01 11.92
CA ASP A 123 -5.01 5.46 10.57
C ASP A 123 -5.17 3.94 10.57
N GLU A 124 -4.62 3.23 11.57
CA GLU A 124 -4.82 1.79 11.72
C GLU A 124 -6.31 1.44 11.88
N SER A 125 -7.03 2.18 12.73
CA SER A 125 -8.46 1.97 12.92
C SER A 125 -9.28 2.28 11.65
N GLN A 126 -8.90 3.31 10.91
CA GLN A 126 -9.53 3.64 9.63
C GLN A 126 -9.25 2.56 8.57
N ALA A 127 -8.03 2.04 8.50
CA ALA A 127 -7.68 0.96 7.59
C ALA A 127 -8.43 -0.33 7.91
N ILE A 128 -8.51 -0.73 9.18
CA ILE A 128 -9.31 -1.86 9.65
C ILE A 128 -10.76 -1.70 9.18
N ASN A 129 -11.39 -0.56 9.48
CA ASN A 129 -12.77 -0.32 9.07
C ASN A 129 -12.95 -0.34 7.55
N ALA A 130 -11.99 0.21 6.79
CA ALA A 130 -12.04 0.22 5.34
C ALA A 130 -11.98 -1.19 4.74
N VAL A 131 -11.11 -2.06 5.26
CA VAL A 131 -11.00 -3.43 4.75
C VAL A 131 -12.14 -4.32 5.24
N THR A 132 -12.56 -4.23 6.50
CA THR A 132 -13.68 -5.05 7.01
C THR A 132 -15.02 -4.71 6.37
N THR A 133 -15.23 -3.46 5.97
CA THR A 133 -16.41 -3.05 5.18
C THR A 133 -16.49 -3.81 3.84
N GLU A 134 -15.36 -4.07 3.20
CA GLU A 134 -15.30 -4.82 1.92
C GLU A 134 -15.61 -6.31 2.11
N PHE A 135 -15.49 -6.82 3.33
CA PHE A 135 -15.78 -8.22 3.71
C PHE A 135 -16.99 -8.33 4.66
N SER A 136 -17.95 -7.41 4.54
CA SER A 136 -19.17 -7.40 5.39
C SER A 136 -20.00 -8.68 5.33
N ASP A 137 -19.87 -9.46 4.27
CA ASP A 137 -20.57 -10.74 4.08
C ASP A 137 -19.80 -11.95 4.66
N LEU A 138 -18.61 -11.73 5.24
CA LEU A 138 -17.82 -12.78 5.89
C LEU A 138 -18.58 -13.34 7.10
N LYS A 139 -18.80 -14.66 7.12
CA LYS A 139 -19.50 -15.31 8.22
C LYS A 139 -18.60 -15.48 9.43
N GLU A 140 -19.18 -15.50 10.62
CA GLU A 140 -18.44 -15.74 11.88
C GLU A 140 -17.68 -17.08 11.89
N THR A 141 -18.13 -18.06 11.10
CA THR A 141 -17.49 -19.38 10.95
C THR A 141 -16.42 -19.42 9.86
N GLU A 142 -16.22 -18.35 9.12
CA GLU A 142 -15.21 -18.24 8.06
C GLU A 142 -14.04 -17.37 8.56
N ALA A 143 -12.83 -17.61 8.06
CA ALA A 143 -11.67 -16.79 8.39
C ALA A 143 -11.24 -15.93 7.21
N LEU A 144 -10.83 -14.70 7.50
CA LEU A 144 -10.14 -13.82 6.57
C LEU A 144 -8.67 -13.68 7.01
N VAL A 145 -7.76 -14.03 6.14
CA VAL A 145 -6.33 -13.99 6.41
C VAL A 145 -5.67 -12.97 5.49
N PHE A 146 -5.10 -11.93 6.07
CA PHE A 146 -4.33 -10.92 5.37
C PHE A 146 -2.85 -11.30 5.29
N MET A 147 -2.27 -11.18 4.10
CA MET A 147 -0.85 -11.35 3.86
C MET A 147 -0.17 -9.99 3.69
N GLY A 148 0.50 -9.51 4.72
CA GLY A 148 1.38 -8.35 4.65
C GLY A 148 2.73 -8.68 4.02
N HIS A 149 3.47 -7.67 3.58
CA HIS A 149 4.83 -7.87 3.07
C HIS A 149 5.79 -8.23 4.22
N GLY A 150 5.74 -7.48 5.31
CA GLY A 150 6.73 -7.53 6.36
C GLY A 150 7.95 -6.64 6.06
N THR A 151 8.72 -6.34 7.07
CA THR A 151 9.96 -5.57 6.98
C THR A 151 10.88 -5.86 8.15
N THR A 152 12.19 -5.85 7.94
CA THR A 152 13.18 -5.94 9.02
C THR A 152 13.27 -4.67 9.87
N HIS A 153 12.60 -3.60 9.48
CA HIS A 153 12.50 -2.37 10.26
C HIS A 153 11.59 -2.58 11.49
N GLN A 154 11.90 -1.91 12.61
CA GLN A 154 11.12 -2.01 13.85
C GLN A 154 9.62 -1.70 13.68
N VAL A 155 9.24 -0.93 12.66
CA VAL A 155 7.84 -0.62 12.34
C VAL A 155 7.01 -1.89 11.99
N ASN A 156 7.67 -3.05 11.77
CA ASN A 156 6.99 -4.32 11.53
C ASN A 156 6.05 -4.75 12.65
N THR A 157 6.27 -4.27 13.88
CA THR A 157 5.37 -4.52 15.03
C THR A 157 3.94 -4.05 14.80
N VAL A 158 3.71 -3.16 13.82
CA VAL A 158 2.36 -2.73 13.40
C VAL A 158 1.50 -3.92 12.99
N TYR A 159 2.04 -4.96 12.33
CA TYR A 159 1.24 -6.11 11.92
C TYR A 159 0.65 -6.88 13.11
N ALA A 160 1.44 -7.12 14.15
CA ALA A 160 0.95 -7.73 15.38
C ALA A 160 -0.08 -6.83 16.10
N GLY A 161 0.13 -5.51 16.07
CA GLY A 161 -0.83 -4.53 16.60
C GLY A 161 -2.14 -4.52 15.82
N LEU A 162 -2.10 -4.64 14.50
CA LEU A 162 -3.30 -4.75 13.66
C LEU A 162 -4.08 -6.03 13.95
N ASP A 163 -3.41 -7.18 14.10
CA ASP A 163 -4.05 -8.44 14.43
C ASP A 163 -4.84 -8.33 15.75
N GLN A 164 -4.21 -7.77 16.78
CA GLN A 164 -4.90 -7.50 18.06
C GLN A 164 -6.09 -6.57 17.86
N LYS A 165 -5.95 -5.48 17.13
CA LYS A 165 -7.02 -4.51 16.88
C LYS A 165 -8.19 -5.09 16.08
N PHE A 166 -7.96 -5.98 15.13
CA PHE A 166 -9.05 -6.72 14.48
C PHE A 166 -9.89 -7.47 15.51
N LYS A 167 -9.25 -8.20 16.42
CA LYS A 167 -9.91 -8.98 17.47
C LYS A 167 -10.65 -8.09 18.48
N GLU A 168 -10.07 -6.98 18.86
CA GLU A 168 -10.70 -5.98 19.75
C GLU A 168 -11.92 -5.29 19.09
N SER A 169 -11.93 -5.18 17.75
CA SER A 169 -13.00 -4.57 16.96
C SER A 169 -14.11 -5.57 16.56
N ALA A 170 -14.28 -6.66 17.30
CA ALA A 170 -15.24 -7.73 17.03
C ALA A 170 -15.02 -8.51 15.73
N HIS A 171 -13.80 -8.50 15.18
CA HIS A 171 -13.39 -9.29 14.02
C HIS A 171 -12.42 -10.41 14.43
N ALA A 172 -12.84 -11.26 15.37
CA ALA A 172 -12.04 -12.36 15.91
C ALA A 172 -11.62 -13.42 14.85
N ASN A 173 -12.31 -13.43 13.72
CA ASN A 173 -12.07 -14.30 12.57
C ASN A 173 -11.18 -13.65 11.47
N VAL A 174 -10.59 -12.50 11.77
CA VAL A 174 -9.62 -11.84 10.88
C VAL A 174 -8.23 -12.00 11.45
N PHE A 175 -7.28 -12.42 10.62
CA PHE A 175 -5.89 -12.71 10.96
C PHE A 175 -4.97 -11.97 10.02
N ILE A 176 -3.75 -11.64 10.46
CA ILE A 176 -2.74 -11.02 9.62
C ILE A 176 -1.35 -11.58 9.91
N GLY A 177 -0.65 -11.98 8.86
CA GLY A 177 0.75 -12.37 8.91
C GLY A 177 1.55 -11.67 7.82
N THR A 178 2.83 -11.98 7.72
CA THR A 178 3.74 -11.37 6.73
C THR A 178 4.57 -12.42 5.98
N VAL A 179 5.03 -12.06 4.76
CA VAL A 179 5.83 -12.95 3.91
C VAL A 179 7.28 -12.99 4.36
N GLU A 180 7.87 -11.83 4.66
CA GLU A 180 9.33 -11.71 4.81
C GLU A 180 9.83 -11.97 6.24
N VAL A 181 8.99 -11.70 7.25
CA VAL A 181 9.35 -11.75 8.66
C VAL A 181 8.15 -12.17 9.53
N ASP A 182 8.33 -12.25 10.85
CA ASP A 182 7.23 -12.52 11.78
C ASP A 182 6.17 -11.38 11.81
N PRO A 183 4.87 -11.72 12.01
CA PRO A 183 4.28 -13.05 12.18
C PRO A 183 4.25 -13.86 10.88
N ALA A 184 5.02 -14.95 10.84
CA ALA A 184 5.18 -15.78 9.66
C ALA A 184 4.03 -16.79 9.49
N ILE A 185 3.86 -17.30 8.26
CA ILE A 185 2.77 -18.21 7.90
C ILE A 185 2.70 -19.45 8.81
N HIS A 186 3.82 -20.01 9.26
CA HIS A 186 3.84 -21.22 10.06
C HIS A 186 3.08 -21.07 11.40
N ASP A 187 3.22 -19.94 12.09
CA ASP A 187 2.51 -19.70 13.34
C ASP A 187 1.07 -19.25 13.08
N LEU A 188 0.86 -18.50 11.99
CA LEU A 188 -0.47 -18.11 11.54
C LEU A 188 -1.35 -19.32 11.20
N VAL A 189 -0.82 -20.36 10.55
CA VAL A 189 -1.54 -21.62 10.27
C VAL A 189 -2.01 -22.26 11.58
N LYS A 190 -1.20 -22.28 12.63
CA LYS A 190 -1.59 -22.83 13.95
C LYS A 190 -2.73 -22.02 14.58
N GLU A 191 -2.62 -20.70 14.52
CA GLU A 191 -3.62 -19.79 15.08
C GLU A 191 -4.96 -19.94 14.38
N VAL A 192 -4.97 -19.89 13.05
CA VAL A 192 -6.17 -20.08 12.22
C VAL A 192 -6.75 -21.49 12.42
N THR A 193 -5.90 -22.53 12.52
CA THR A 193 -6.36 -23.89 12.82
C THR A 193 -7.06 -23.96 14.18
N SER A 194 -6.59 -23.24 15.17
CA SER A 194 -7.22 -23.19 16.50
C SER A 194 -8.59 -22.53 16.48
N PHE A 195 -8.83 -21.62 15.54
CA PHE A 195 -10.14 -21.00 15.30
C PHE A 195 -11.14 -21.97 14.63
N GLN A 196 -10.67 -23.01 13.93
CA GLN A 196 -11.46 -24.02 13.22
C GLN A 196 -12.45 -23.43 12.20
N PRO A 197 -12.01 -22.61 11.24
CA PRO A 197 -12.91 -22.01 10.26
C PRO A 197 -13.50 -23.06 9.31
N SER A 198 -14.72 -22.83 8.86
CA SER A 198 -15.36 -23.64 7.81
C SER A 198 -14.75 -23.36 6.42
N LYS A 199 -14.17 -22.18 6.22
CA LYS A 199 -13.51 -21.73 5.00
C LYS A 199 -12.53 -20.59 5.31
N ILE A 200 -11.46 -20.51 4.55
CA ILE A 200 -10.44 -19.44 4.67
C ILE A 200 -10.41 -18.61 3.39
N TYR A 201 -10.53 -17.29 3.52
CA TYR A 201 -10.21 -16.34 2.47
C TYR A 201 -8.81 -15.77 2.73
N VAL A 202 -7.94 -15.78 1.72
CA VAL A 202 -6.58 -15.21 1.82
C VAL A 202 -6.45 -14.06 0.85
N THR A 203 -5.99 -12.91 1.32
CA THR A 203 -5.89 -11.68 0.51
C THR A 203 -4.65 -10.86 0.91
N PRO A 204 -3.99 -10.13 -0.02
CA PRO A 204 -2.83 -9.34 0.35
C PRO A 204 -3.22 -8.10 1.17
N PHE A 205 -2.48 -7.83 2.25
CA PHE A 205 -2.44 -6.54 2.93
C PHE A 205 -1.30 -5.70 2.34
N MET A 206 -1.38 -5.47 1.03
CA MET A 206 -0.42 -4.71 0.22
C MET A 206 -1.19 -3.80 -0.73
N ILE A 207 -0.63 -2.65 -1.08
CA ILE A 207 -1.31 -1.69 -1.98
C ILE A 207 -1.64 -2.33 -3.32
N VAL A 208 -0.75 -3.17 -3.83
CA VAL A 208 -0.89 -3.88 -5.10
C VAL A 208 -0.94 -5.38 -4.88
N ALA A 209 -1.78 -6.10 -5.60
CA ALA A 209 -1.71 -7.54 -5.72
C ALA A 209 -0.66 -7.88 -6.80
N GLY A 210 0.60 -7.91 -6.38
CA GLY A 210 1.76 -8.14 -7.24
C GLY A 210 2.33 -9.56 -7.13
N ASN A 211 3.67 -9.68 -7.25
CA ASN A 211 4.37 -10.96 -7.24
C ASN A 211 4.04 -11.81 -6.02
N HIS A 212 4.09 -11.23 -4.82
CA HIS A 212 3.78 -11.96 -3.58
C HIS A 212 2.35 -12.51 -3.57
N ALA A 213 1.36 -11.75 -4.05
CA ALA A 213 -0.02 -12.22 -4.10
C ALA A 213 -0.22 -13.39 -5.08
N HIS A 214 0.49 -13.38 -6.21
CA HIS A 214 0.37 -14.42 -7.23
C HIS A 214 1.21 -15.66 -6.93
N ASN A 215 2.38 -15.52 -6.31
CA ASN A 215 3.29 -16.63 -6.11
C ASN A 215 3.32 -17.11 -4.65
N ASP A 216 3.62 -16.21 -3.70
CA ASP A 216 3.79 -16.60 -2.30
C ASP A 216 2.45 -16.82 -1.59
N MET A 217 1.39 -16.10 -1.98
CA MET A 217 0.06 -16.30 -1.45
C MET A 217 -0.70 -17.41 -2.18
N ALA A 218 -0.87 -17.30 -3.50
CA ALA A 218 -1.80 -18.11 -4.28
C ALA A 218 -1.12 -18.94 -5.39
N GLY A 219 0.21 -19.10 -5.36
CA GLY A 219 0.93 -19.93 -6.32
C GLY A 219 0.84 -21.41 -6.00
N ASP A 220 1.28 -22.25 -6.95
CA ASP A 220 1.25 -23.72 -6.85
C ASP A 220 2.39 -24.31 -6.01
N SER A 221 3.28 -23.45 -5.46
CA SER A 221 4.36 -23.91 -4.57
C SER A 221 3.78 -24.49 -3.28
N PRO A 222 4.32 -25.62 -2.76
CA PRO A 222 3.94 -26.14 -1.44
C PRO A 222 4.11 -25.12 -0.30
N ASP A 223 5.00 -24.13 -0.48
CA ASP A 223 5.27 -23.06 0.48
C ASP A 223 4.28 -21.88 0.35
N SER A 224 3.42 -21.86 -0.67
CA SER A 224 2.40 -20.82 -0.79
C SER A 224 1.39 -20.88 0.37
N TRP A 225 0.87 -19.73 0.76
CA TRP A 225 -0.09 -19.66 1.87
C TRP A 225 -1.33 -20.51 1.63
N VAL A 226 -1.85 -20.50 0.39
CA VAL A 226 -3.00 -21.34 0.00
C VAL A 226 -2.66 -22.82 0.21
N CYS A 227 -1.55 -23.31 -0.33
CA CYS A 227 -1.16 -24.72 -0.18
C CYS A 227 -0.92 -25.10 1.30
N GLN A 228 -0.37 -24.22 2.12
CA GLN A 228 -0.14 -24.50 3.54
C GLN A 228 -1.47 -24.64 4.31
N PHE A 229 -2.46 -23.79 4.05
CA PHE A 229 -3.78 -23.92 4.65
C PHE A 229 -4.57 -25.14 4.10
N GLU A 230 -4.46 -25.43 2.80
CA GLU A 230 -5.06 -26.65 2.21
C GLU A 230 -4.44 -27.93 2.79
N ASN A 231 -3.12 -27.96 2.98
CA ASN A 231 -2.42 -29.07 3.65
C ASN A 231 -2.83 -29.23 5.12
N ALA A 232 -3.27 -28.15 5.78
CA ALA A 232 -3.87 -28.19 7.11
C ALA A 232 -5.33 -28.66 7.11
N GLY A 233 -5.92 -28.92 5.93
CA GLY A 233 -7.26 -29.51 5.77
C GLY A 233 -8.39 -28.51 5.55
N PHE A 234 -8.10 -27.27 5.21
CA PHE A 234 -9.10 -26.21 5.01
C PHE A 234 -9.45 -26.01 3.52
N GLU A 235 -10.69 -25.60 3.27
CA GLU A 235 -11.07 -24.99 1.99
C GLU A 235 -10.54 -23.56 1.94
N VAL A 236 -9.76 -23.22 0.92
CA VAL A 236 -9.11 -21.92 0.78
C VAL A 236 -9.57 -21.20 -0.48
N CYS A 237 -9.88 -19.92 -0.36
CA CYS A 237 -10.26 -19.06 -1.47
C CYS A 237 -9.31 -17.83 -1.53
N PRO A 238 -8.36 -17.80 -2.46
CA PRO A 238 -7.50 -16.64 -2.65
C PRO A 238 -8.27 -15.50 -3.31
N ILE A 239 -8.09 -14.28 -2.78
CA ILE A 239 -8.63 -13.03 -3.32
C ILE A 239 -7.45 -12.16 -3.76
N ILE A 240 -7.20 -12.10 -5.06
CA ILE A 240 -6.10 -11.33 -5.65
C ILE A 240 -6.54 -9.87 -5.82
N LYS A 241 -6.64 -9.15 -4.71
CA LYS A 241 -7.10 -7.76 -4.67
C LYS A 241 -6.20 -6.94 -3.75
N GLY A 242 -5.54 -5.91 -4.31
CA GLY A 242 -4.68 -5.02 -3.53
C GLY A 242 -5.47 -3.99 -2.73
N LEU A 243 -4.91 -3.49 -1.63
CA LEU A 243 -5.56 -2.47 -0.78
C LEU A 243 -5.93 -1.21 -1.56
N GLY A 244 -5.15 -0.84 -2.59
CA GLY A 244 -5.46 0.31 -3.46
C GLY A 244 -6.76 0.17 -4.26
N GLU A 245 -7.37 -1.03 -4.33
CA GLU A 245 -8.68 -1.24 -4.94
C GLU A 245 -9.84 -0.82 -4.01
N TYR A 246 -9.59 -0.74 -2.69
CA TYR A 246 -10.62 -0.38 -1.71
C TYR A 246 -10.82 1.14 -1.63
N PRO A 247 -12.03 1.65 -1.89
CA PRO A 247 -12.29 3.11 -1.87
C PRO A 247 -11.95 3.77 -0.52
N GLY A 248 -12.17 3.06 0.60
CA GLY A 248 -11.84 3.54 1.94
C GLY A 248 -10.35 3.78 2.11
N ILE A 249 -9.51 2.86 1.62
CA ILE A 249 -8.05 3.00 1.65
C ILE A 249 -7.57 4.16 0.78
N ARG A 250 -8.11 4.30 -0.44
CA ARG A 250 -7.72 5.42 -1.33
C ARG A 250 -8.09 6.77 -0.73
N ARG A 251 -9.22 6.87 -0.04
CA ARG A 251 -9.65 8.09 0.67
C ARG A 251 -8.64 8.50 1.74
N MET A 252 -8.04 7.56 2.46
CA MET A 252 -7.02 7.85 3.46
C MET A 252 -5.81 8.57 2.84
N TYR A 253 -5.33 8.15 1.66
CA TYR A 253 -4.25 8.86 0.96
C TYR A 253 -4.63 10.28 0.54
N VAL A 254 -5.87 10.50 0.13
CA VAL A 254 -6.37 11.86 -0.15
C VAL A 254 -6.38 12.71 1.12
N GLU A 255 -6.83 12.16 2.25
CA GLU A 255 -6.82 12.85 3.55
C GLU A 255 -5.39 13.16 4.02
N HIS A 256 -4.43 12.25 3.80
CA HIS A 256 -3.03 12.47 4.15
C HIS A 256 -2.39 13.57 3.30
N ALA A 257 -2.66 13.59 2.00
CA ALA A 257 -2.23 14.66 1.11
C ALA A 257 -2.84 16.01 1.53
N GLN A 258 -4.12 16.04 1.93
CA GLN A 258 -4.77 17.25 2.41
C GLN A 258 -4.12 17.79 3.69
N LYS A 259 -3.84 16.91 4.66
CA LYS A 259 -3.12 17.29 5.89
C LYS A 259 -1.74 17.91 5.58
N ALA A 260 -1.01 17.35 4.61
CA ALA A 260 0.27 17.88 4.17
C ALA A 260 0.12 19.27 3.51
N ILE A 261 -0.87 19.48 2.66
CA ILE A 261 -1.20 20.79 2.08
C ILE A 261 -1.50 21.82 3.18
N ASP A 262 -2.30 21.42 4.16
CA ASP A 262 -2.69 22.32 5.26
C ASP A 262 -1.51 22.71 6.15
N SER A 263 -0.51 21.85 6.28
CA SER A 263 0.72 22.14 7.04
C SER A 263 1.63 23.18 6.37
N MET A 264 1.42 23.49 5.09
CA MET A 264 2.20 24.50 4.35
C MET A 264 1.60 25.92 4.44
N LYS A 265 0.36 26.05 4.92
CA LYS A 265 -0.30 27.35 5.12
C LYS A 265 0.24 28.08 6.32
#